data_cc75c26f990a9b9121d7bb44341f09fa
#
_entry.id   cc75c26f990a9b9121d7bb44341f09fa
#
_cell.length_a   1.000
_cell.length_b   1.000
_cell.length_c   1.000
_cell.angle_alpha   90.00
_cell.angle_beta   90.00
_cell.angle_gamma   90.00
#
_symmetry.space_group_name_H-M   'P 1'
#
loop_
_entity.id
_entity.type
_entity.pdbx_description
1 polymer ?
#
loop_
_entity_poly.entity_id
_entity_poly.type
_entity_poly.pdbx_seq_one_letter_code
_entity_poly.pdbx_strand_id
1 'polypeptide(L)'
;PWTYLGHQRFMQIAKAAGATVRVMPMDLGKVFPISGGLPLGKRAPQRQAYRLVEMARFSKHLNMPMHLKPKFFPVAGDDAARVIIAVDLHHGTQAAMAITGAILKAVWAQERDIADTQVLGELLVEQNLDAACLAQATQADVQERYTQYTQRAIDVGLFGAPTYVIEDEMYWGQDRLDFVARHLQR
;
A
#
# COMPACT_ATOMS: atom_id res chain seq x y z
N PRO A 1 -3.63 -0.02 7.30
CA PRO A 1 -5.10 -0.11 7.15
C PRO A 1 -5.64 0.91 6.15
N TRP A 2 -5.13 2.15 6.17
CA TRP A 2 -5.66 3.22 5.33
C TRP A 2 -5.47 2.96 3.84
N THR A 3 -4.36 2.35 3.45
CA THR A 3 -4.13 1.90 2.08
C THR A 3 -5.13 0.81 1.68
N TYR A 4 -5.38 -0.17 2.56
CA TYR A 4 -6.39 -1.19 2.35
C TYR A 4 -7.79 -0.59 2.12
N LEU A 5 -8.22 0.30 3.02
CA LEU A 5 -9.53 0.94 2.94
C LEU A 5 -9.71 1.85 1.71
N GLY A 6 -8.61 2.43 1.20
CA GLY A 6 -8.65 3.31 0.03
C GLY A 6 -8.42 2.61 -1.30
N HIS A 7 -7.83 1.42 -1.32
CA HIS A 7 -7.29 0.81 -2.54
C HIS A 7 -8.35 0.61 -3.64
N GLN A 8 -9.46 -0.05 -3.32
CA GLN A 8 -10.51 -0.33 -4.30
C GLN A 8 -11.15 0.95 -4.84
N ARG A 9 -11.43 1.91 -3.95
CA ARG A 9 -12.02 3.21 -4.31
C ARG A 9 -11.07 4.02 -5.19
N PHE A 10 -9.77 4.02 -4.88
CA PHE A 10 -8.76 4.65 -5.72
C PHE A 10 -8.71 4.04 -7.13
N MET A 11 -8.73 2.70 -7.24
CA MET A 11 -8.75 2.02 -8.53
C MET A 11 -9.98 2.40 -9.37
N GLN A 12 -11.15 2.53 -8.75
CA GLN A 12 -12.37 2.97 -9.43
C GLN A 12 -12.25 4.41 -9.94
N ILE A 13 -11.71 5.32 -9.12
CA ILE A 13 -11.48 6.72 -9.48
C ILE A 13 -10.51 6.83 -10.65
N ALA A 14 -9.36 6.17 -10.57
CA ALA A 14 -8.35 6.18 -11.62
C ALA A 14 -8.90 5.63 -12.94
N LYS A 15 -9.63 4.51 -12.89
CA LYS A 15 -10.28 3.90 -14.05
C LYS A 15 -11.31 4.85 -14.68
N ALA A 16 -12.16 5.46 -13.88
CA ALA A 16 -13.20 6.38 -14.36
C ALA A 16 -12.61 7.63 -15.04
N ALA A 17 -11.45 8.08 -14.57
CA ALA A 17 -10.73 9.21 -15.15
C ALA A 17 -9.79 8.83 -16.32
N GLY A 18 -9.63 7.54 -16.64
CA GLY A 18 -8.65 7.08 -17.62
C GLY A 18 -7.19 7.37 -17.20
N ALA A 19 -6.96 7.53 -15.90
CA ALA A 19 -5.65 7.93 -15.37
C ALA A 19 -4.67 6.75 -15.37
N THR A 20 -3.42 7.02 -15.77
CA THR A 20 -2.32 6.07 -15.61
C THR A 20 -1.83 6.08 -14.17
N VAL A 21 -1.87 4.92 -13.53
CA VAL A 21 -1.38 4.74 -12.16
C VAL A 21 0.04 4.20 -12.18
N ARG A 22 0.88 4.69 -11.28
CA ARG A 22 2.17 4.10 -10.94
C ARG A 22 2.17 3.75 -9.46
N VAL A 23 2.20 2.46 -9.14
CA VAL A 23 2.34 2.01 -7.76
C VAL A 23 3.81 2.06 -7.35
N MET A 24 4.07 2.73 -6.24
CA MET A 24 5.45 2.95 -5.75
C MET A 24 5.54 2.51 -4.28
N PRO A 25 5.76 1.21 -4.00
CA PRO A 25 6.02 0.75 -2.65
C PRO A 25 7.28 1.41 -2.08
N MET A 26 7.21 1.81 -0.80
CA MET A 26 8.31 2.52 -0.13
C MET A 26 8.54 2.02 1.29
N ASP A 27 9.74 2.18 1.79
CA ASP A 27 10.10 1.90 3.17
C ASP A 27 9.74 3.09 4.08
N LEU A 28 8.61 2.98 4.78
CA LEU A 28 8.19 3.98 5.76
C LEU A 28 9.14 4.07 6.96
N GLY A 29 9.91 3.04 7.24
CA GLY A 29 10.94 3.06 8.29
C GLY A 29 12.03 4.08 8.00
N LYS A 30 12.35 4.31 6.72
CA LYS A 30 13.29 5.35 6.27
C LYS A 30 12.64 6.74 6.14
N VAL A 31 11.37 6.81 5.80
CA VAL A 31 10.62 8.06 5.64
C VAL A 31 10.31 8.73 7.00
N PHE A 32 9.85 7.97 7.99
CA PHE A 32 9.41 8.51 9.27
C PHE A 32 10.47 9.32 10.03
N PRO A 33 11.74 8.88 10.14
CA PRO A 33 12.75 9.68 10.84
C PRO A 33 12.98 11.07 10.24
N ILE A 34 12.77 11.22 8.94
CA ILE A 34 12.98 12.47 8.20
C ILE A 34 11.75 13.37 8.28
N SER A 35 10.55 12.78 8.22
CA SER A 35 9.27 13.50 8.17
C SER A 35 8.65 13.78 9.54
N GLY A 36 9.29 13.35 10.64
CA GLY A 36 8.71 13.44 11.98
C GLY A 36 7.61 12.42 12.27
N GLY A 37 7.44 11.43 11.38
CA GLY A 37 6.51 10.33 11.58
C GLY A 37 6.96 9.39 12.71
N LEU A 38 6.00 8.75 13.38
CA LEU A 38 6.29 7.78 14.42
C LEU A 38 5.69 6.41 14.07
N PRO A 39 6.46 5.32 14.25
CA PRO A 39 5.92 3.98 14.25
C PRO A 39 4.76 3.85 15.24
N LEU A 40 3.79 3.00 14.94
CA LEU A 40 2.53 2.91 15.70
C LEU A 40 2.77 2.77 17.21
N GLY A 41 3.65 1.88 17.63
CA GLY A 41 3.93 1.62 19.05
C GLY A 41 4.58 2.78 19.81
N LYS A 42 5.15 3.77 19.07
CA LYS A 42 5.75 4.97 19.65
C LYS A 42 4.80 6.19 19.68
N ARG A 43 3.58 6.03 19.15
CA ARG A 43 2.56 7.10 19.18
C ARG A 43 1.90 7.17 20.54
N ALA A 44 1.41 8.37 20.92
CA ALA A 44 0.67 8.55 22.16
C ALA A 44 -0.52 7.57 22.27
N PRO A 45 -0.80 6.98 23.46
CA PRO A 45 -1.87 5.98 23.64
C PRO A 45 -3.23 6.44 23.12
N GLN A 46 -3.56 7.72 23.28
CA GLN A 46 -4.82 8.30 22.80
C GLN A 46 -4.93 8.22 21.27
N ARG A 47 -3.82 8.45 20.54
CA ARG A 47 -3.78 8.36 19.09
C ARG A 47 -3.86 6.90 18.62
N GLN A 48 -3.25 5.97 19.36
CA GLN A 48 -3.37 4.54 19.07
C GLN A 48 -4.81 4.04 19.26
N ALA A 49 -5.46 4.45 20.37
CA ALA A 49 -6.86 4.11 20.65
C ALA A 49 -7.81 4.71 19.59
N TYR A 50 -7.67 5.99 19.27
CA TYR A 50 -8.49 6.66 18.27
C TYR A 50 -8.34 6.04 16.88
N ARG A 51 -7.14 5.59 16.52
CA ARG A 51 -6.91 4.85 15.27
C ARG A 51 -7.84 3.65 15.12
N LEU A 52 -8.06 2.87 16.19
CA LEU A 52 -8.97 1.71 16.15
C LEU A 52 -10.42 2.14 15.95
N VAL A 53 -10.84 3.25 16.57
CA VAL A 53 -12.19 3.83 16.37
C VAL A 53 -12.39 4.23 14.91
N GLU A 54 -11.42 4.91 14.32
CA GLU A 54 -11.47 5.32 12.90
C GLU A 54 -11.47 4.11 11.97
N MET A 55 -10.65 3.10 12.23
CA MET A 55 -10.63 1.87 11.44
C MET A 55 -12.01 1.19 11.43
N ALA A 56 -12.64 1.04 12.60
CA ALA A 56 -13.98 0.46 12.72
C ALA A 56 -15.04 1.30 11.98
N ARG A 57 -14.95 2.62 12.10
CA ARG A 57 -15.86 3.57 11.44
C ARG A 57 -15.76 3.48 9.92
N PHE A 58 -14.54 3.52 9.37
CA PHE A 58 -14.32 3.41 7.93
C PHE A 58 -14.62 2.03 7.37
N SER A 59 -14.28 0.95 8.09
CA SER A 59 -14.65 -0.42 7.72
C SER A 59 -16.18 -0.54 7.53
N LYS A 60 -16.95 -0.04 8.50
CA LYS A 60 -18.42 -0.03 8.43
C LYS A 60 -18.94 0.88 7.31
N HIS A 61 -18.42 2.10 7.19
CA HIS A 61 -18.85 3.08 6.19
C HIS A 61 -18.61 2.58 4.76
N LEU A 62 -17.46 1.93 4.52
CA LEU A 62 -17.07 1.43 3.21
C LEU A 62 -17.57 -0.02 2.96
N ASN A 63 -18.25 -0.63 3.94
CA ASN A 63 -18.68 -2.04 3.90
C ASN A 63 -17.51 -2.99 3.55
N MET A 64 -16.33 -2.73 4.13
CA MET A 64 -15.13 -3.53 3.92
C MET A 64 -14.82 -4.35 5.17
N PRO A 65 -14.76 -5.69 5.08
CA PRO A 65 -14.39 -6.53 6.22
C PRO A 65 -12.94 -6.21 6.65
N MET A 66 -12.72 -6.09 7.98
CA MET A 66 -11.43 -5.73 8.51
C MET A 66 -11.26 -6.25 9.94
N HIS A 67 -10.09 -6.84 10.22
CA HIS A 67 -9.63 -7.09 11.57
C HIS A 67 -8.95 -5.82 12.12
N LEU A 68 -9.42 -5.30 13.25
CA LEU A 68 -8.84 -4.09 13.85
C LEU A 68 -7.46 -4.36 14.47
N LYS A 69 -7.22 -5.60 14.87
CA LYS A 69 -5.96 -6.12 15.43
C LYS A 69 -5.61 -7.44 14.75
N PRO A 70 -5.21 -7.43 13.47
CA PRO A 70 -4.92 -8.67 12.77
C PRO A 70 -3.71 -9.39 13.40
N LYS A 71 -3.73 -10.71 13.34
CA LYS A 71 -2.78 -11.62 14.02
C LYS A 71 -1.32 -11.29 13.72
N PHE A 72 -1.01 -10.94 12.48
CA PHE A 72 0.36 -10.70 12.01
C PHE A 72 0.73 -9.21 11.89
N PHE A 73 -0.05 -8.31 12.47
CA PHE A 73 0.27 -6.88 12.42
C PHE A 73 0.79 -6.37 13.77
N PRO A 74 1.91 -5.63 13.83
CA PRO A 74 2.72 -5.15 12.71
C PRO A 74 3.54 -6.27 12.05
N VAL A 75 3.69 -6.21 10.72
CA VAL A 75 4.37 -7.21 9.89
C VAL A 75 5.43 -6.54 9.02
N ALA A 76 6.54 -7.24 8.76
CA ALA A 76 7.53 -6.79 7.78
C ALA A 76 6.91 -6.79 6.38
N GLY A 77 7.02 -5.66 5.69
CA GLY A 77 6.39 -5.46 4.38
C GLY A 77 7.36 -5.36 3.21
N ASP A 78 8.67 -5.51 3.45
CA ASP A 78 9.68 -5.28 2.42
C ASP A 78 9.64 -6.33 1.30
N ASP A 79 9.45 -7.61 1.64
CA ASP A 79 9.33 -8.68 0.63
C ASP A 79 8.06 -8.49 -0.21
N ALA A 80 6.95 -8.16 0.44
CA ALA A 80 5.70 -7.84 -0.25
C ALA A 80 5.85 -6.62 -1.16
N ALA A 81 6.57 -5.58 -0.73
CA ALA A 81 6.88 -4.41 -1.54
C ALA A 81 7.68 -4.77 -2.80
N ARG A 82 8.70 -5.61 -2.66
CA ARG A 82 9.52 -6.09 -3.77
C ARG A 82 8.75 -6.99 -4.73
N VAL A 83 7.86 -7.84 -4.23
CA VAL A 83 6.95 -8.63 -5.08
C VAL A 83 6.05 -7.72 -5.92
N ILE A 84 5.48 -6.66 -5.35
CA ILE A 84 4.69 -5.67 -6.11
C ILE A 84 5.52 -5.04 -7.23
N ILE A 85 6.77 -4.65 -6.94
CA ILE A 85 7.67 -4.06 -7.92
C ILE A 85 8.03 -5.07 -9.03
N ALA A 86 8.35 -6.32 -8.67
CA ALA A 86 8.63 -7.37 -9.65
C ALA A 86 7.42 -7.60 -10.57
N VAL A 87 6.21 -7.65 -10.02
CA VAL A 87 4.98 -7.76 -10.81
C VAL A 87 4.80 -6.55 -11.73
N ASP A 88 5.06 -5.32 -11.25
CA ASP A 88 4.96 -4.12 -12.10
C ASP A 88 5.92 -4.18 -13.30
N LEU A 89 7.16 -4.62 -13.07
CA LEU A 89 8.19 -4.72 -14.11
C LEU A 89 7.89 -5.79 -15.16
N HIS A 90 7.32 -6.92 -14.77
CA HIS A 90 7.15 -8.08 -15.66
C HIS A 90 5.71 -8.26 -16.20
N HIS A 91 4.71 -7.74 -15.48
CA HIS A 91 3.28 -7.91 -15.81
C HIS A 91 2.52 -6.57 -15.93
N GLY A 92 3.19 -5.45 -15.62
CA GLY A 92 2.63 -4.11 -15.70
C GLY A 92 1.78 -3.69 -14.51
N THR A 93 1.46 -2.42 -14.51
CA THR A 93 0.87 -1.73 -13.35
C THR A 93 -0.51 -2.26 -12.96
N GLN A 94 -1.31 -2.72 -13.91
CA GLN A 94 -2.63 -3.30 -13.59
C GLN A 94 -2.48 -4.55 -12.72
N ALA A 95 -1.55 -5.44 -13.07
CA ALA A 95 -1.24 -6.63 -12.28
C ALA A 95 -0.63 -6.25 -10.92
N ALA A 96 0.27 -5.27 -10.90
CA ALA A 96 0.86 -4.76 -9.65
C ALA A 96 -0.20 -4.17 -8.70
N MET A 97 -1.18 -3.46 -9.22
CA MET A 97 -2.29 -2.95 -8.41
C MET A 97 -3.21 -4.08 -7.91
N ALA A 98 -3.43 -5.13 -8.70
CA ALA A 98 -4.21 -6.29 -8.28
C ALA A 98 -3.53 -7.04 -7.13
N ILE A 99 -2.24 -7.37 -7.26
CA ILE A 99 -1.48 -8.03 -6.19
C ILE A 99 -1.33 -7.13 -4.96
N THR A 100 -1.20 -5.81 -5.12
CA THR A 100 -1.21 -4.86 -4.00
C THR A 100 -2.51 -5.00 -3.19
N GLY A 101 -3.66 -5.02 -3.87
CA GLY A 101 -4.96 -5.21 -3.22
C GLY A 101 -5.07 -6.55 -2.48
N ALA A 102 -4.56 -7.64 -3.08
CA ALA A 102 -4.53 -8.96 -2.46
C ALA A 102 -3.65 -9.00 -1.20
N ILE A 103 -2.44 -8.44 -1.25
CA ILE A 103 -1.52 -8.33 -0.11
C ILE A 103 -2.15 -7.52 1.04
N LEU A 104 -2.75 -6.38 0.74
CA LEU A 104 -3.44 -5.57 1.75
C LEU A 104 -4.61 -6.32 2.39
N LYS A 105 -5.42 -7.02 1.59
CA LYS A 105 -6.53 -7.86 2.07
C LYS A 105 -6.04 -9.02 2.93
N ALA A 106 -4.92 -9.65 2.54
CA ALA A 106 -4.31 -10.75 3.29
C ALA A 106 -4.02 -10.35 4.74
N VAL A 107 -3.44 -9.17 4.96
CA VAL A 107 -3.18 -8.65 6.32
C VAL A 107 -4.47 -8.26 7.03
N TRP A 108 -5.29 -7.41 6.39
CA TRP A 108 -6.36 -6.69 7.08
C TRP A 108 -7.69 -7.44 7.17
N ALA A 109 -7.93 -8.42 6.31
CA ALA A 109 -9.20 -9.16 6.28
C ALA A 109 -9.05 -10.69 6.36
N GLN A 110 -7.85 -11.24 6.16
CA GLN A 110 -7.64 -12.69 6.09
C GLN A 110 -6.65 -13.21 7.14
N GLU A 111 -6.01 -12.33 7.90
CA GLU A 111 -5.02 -12.69 8.93
C GLU A 111 -3.89 -13.60 8.40
N ARG A 112 -3.39 -13.30 7.18
CA ARG A 112 -2.26 -14.00 6.56
C ARG A 112 -0.97 -13.23 6.80
N ASP A 113 0.14 -13.95 6.97
CA ASP A 113 1.47 -13.38 7.18
C ASP A 113 2.14 -13.05 5.85
N ILE A 114 2.18 -11.78 5.49
CA ILE A 114 2.85 -11.33 4.26
C ILE A 114 4.39 -11.27 4.37
N ALA A 115 4.97 -11.56 5.53
CA ALA A 115 6.40 -11.80 5.68
C ALA A 115 6.78 -13.23 5.30
N ASP A 116 5.81 -14.14 5.17
CA ASP A 116 6.01 -15.49 4.71
C ASP A 116 5.98 -15.53 3.17
N THR A 117 7.09 -15.96 2.56
CA THR A 117 7.22 -16.08 1.10
C THR A 117 6.25 -17.10 0.51
N GLN A 118 5.85 -18.14 1.27
CA GLN A 118 4.82 -19.06 0.82
C GLN A 118 3.48 -18.33 0.64
N VAL A 119 3.09 -17.51 1.61
CA VAL A 119 1.86 -16.69 1.52
C VAL A 119 1.92 -15.74 0.32
N LEU A 120 3.06 -15.10 0.07
CA LEU A 120 3.23 -14.25 -1.11
C LEU A 120 3.09 -15.04 -2.42
N GLY A 121 3.65 -16.27 -2.47
CA GLY A 121 3.48 -17.17 -3.62
C GLY A 121 2.02 -17.56 -3.85
N GLU A 122 1.30 -17.91 -2.80
CA GLU A 122 -0.14 -18.23 -2.87
C GLU A 122 -0.94 -17.03 -3.40
N LEU A 123 -0.65 -15.81 -2.92
CA LEU A 123 -1.30 -14.58 -3.38
C LEU A 123 -1.03 -14.30 -4.87
N LEU A 124 0.18 -14.56 -5.37
CA LEU A 124 0.48 -14.46 -6.80
C LEU A 124 -0.39 -15.41 -7.62
N VAL A 125 -0.46 -16.67 -7.24
CA VAL A 125 -1.29 -17.69 -7.92
C VAL A 125 -2.77 -17.31 -7.89
N GLU A 126 -3.29 -16.84 -6.75
CA GLU A 126 -4.67 -16.35 -6.59
C GLU A 126 -4.99 -15.18 -7.55
N GLN A 127 -3.98 -14.40 -7.94
CA GLN A 127 -4.11 -13.31 -8.91
C GLN A 127 -3.77 -13.73 -10.36
N ASN A 128 -3.62 -15.03 -10.63
CA ASN A 128 -3.20 -15.59 -11.91
C ASN A 128 -1.83 -15.03 -12.39
N LEU A 129 -0.92 -14.79 -11.45
CA LEU A 129 0.44 -14.34 -11.71
C LEU A 129 1.44 -15.47 -11.52
N ASP A 130 2.58 -15.37 -12.22
CA ASP A 130 3.64 -16.37 -12.13
C ASP A 130 4.35 -16.29 -10.76
N ALA A 131 4.48 -17.43 -10.10
CA ALA A 131 5.26 -17.55 -8.86
C ALA A 131 6.75 -17.19 -9.05
N ALA A 132 7.26 -17.16 -10.28
CA ALA A 132 8.61 -16.67 -10.61
C ALA A 132 8.84 -15.24 -10.13
N CYS A 133 7.77 -14.44 -9.94
CA CYS A 133 7.86 -13.11 -9.36
C CYS A 133 8.49 -13.11 -7.96
N LEU A 134 8.43 -14.20 -7.18
CA LEU A 134 9.15 -14.32 -5.90
C LEU A 134 10.67 -14.29 -6.09
N ALA A 135 11.18 -15.04 -7.07
CA ALA A 135 12.61 -15.04 -7.39
C ALA A 135 13.02 -13.68 -8.00
N GLN A 136 12.20 -13.12 -8.87
CA GLN A 136 12.42 -11.79 -9.46
C GLN A 136 12.48 -10.68 -8.40
N ALA A 137 11.66 -10.77 -7.34
CA ALA A 137 11.66 -9.81 -6.23
C ALA A 137 13.00 -9.71 -5.49
N THR A 138 13.89 -10.70 -5.63
CA THR A 138 15.24 -10.68 -5.05
C THR A 138 16.31 -10.10 -5.97
N GLN A 139 15.99 -9.80 -7.22
CA GLN A 139 16.94 -9.29 -8.21
C GLN A 139 17.37 -7.85 -7.93
N ALA A 140 18.56 -7.50 -8.41
CA ALA A 140 19.19 -6.22 -8.11
C ALA A 140 18.37 -5.01 -8.60
N ASP A 141 17.75 -5.10 -9.76
CA ASP A 141 16.91 -4.04 -10.34
C ASP A 141 15.66 -3.76 -9.51
N VAL A 142 15.04 -4.79 -8.92
CA VAL A 142 13.91 -4.65 -8.00
C VAL A 142 14.35 -4.00 -6.69
N GLN A 143 15.51 -4.42 -6.15
CA GLN A 143 16.09 -3.82 -4.93
C GLN A 143 16.42 -2.33 -5.14
N GLU A 144 17.03 -2.02 -6.28
CA GLU A 144 17.33 -0.64 -6.68
C GLU A 144 16.05 0.18 -6.83
N ARG A 145 15.03 -0.37 -7.50
CA ARG A 145 13.73 0.30 -7.68
C ARG A 145 13.04 0.60 -6.36
N TYR A 146 13.07 -0.33 -5.40
CA TYR A 146 12.53 -0.12 -4.06
C TYR A 146 13.25 1.01 -3.32
N THR A 147 14.58 1.06 -3.46
CA THR A 147 15.40 2.16 -2.90
C THR A 147 15.08 3.49 -3.55
N GLN A 148 14.96 3.53 -4.89
CA GLN A 148 14.62 4.73 -5.65
C GLN A 148 13.21 5.24 -5.28
N TYR A 149 12.23 4.36 -5.12
CA TYR A 149 10.87 4.75 -4.71
C TYR A 149 10.84 5.33 -3.29
N THR A 150 11.62 4.75 -2.38
CA THR A 150 11.77 5.29 -1.02
C THR A 150 12.43 6.68 -1.05
N GLN A 151 13.50 6.85 -1.84
CA GLN A 151 14.15 8.15 -2.01
C GLN A 151 13.20 9.17 -2.64
N ARG A 152 12.46 8.77 -3.70
CA ARG A 152 11.46 9.65 -4.32
C ARG A 152 10.40 10.11 -3.33
N ALA A 153 9.94 9.23 -2.43
CA ALA A 153 8.99 9.58 -1.39
C ALA A 153 9.56 10.65 -0.43
N ILE A 154 10.85 10.53 -0.07
CA ILE A 154 11.56 11.53 0.75
C ILE A 154 11.66 12.86 0.01
N ASP A 155 12.07 12.85 -1.26
CA ASP A 155 12.30 14.04 -2.08
C ASP A 155 11.02 14.86 -2.29
N VAL A 156 9.87 14.20 -2.42
CA VAL A 156 8.57 14.90 -2.54
C VAL A 156 7.96 15.26 -1.19
N GLY A 157 8.68 15.02 -0.08
CA GLY A 157 8.21 15.38 1.27
C GLY A 157 7.07 14.50 1.80
N LEU A 158 6.96 13.25 1.34
CA LEU A 158 5.93 12.33 1.78
C LEU A 158 6.16 11.91 3.24
N PHE A 159 5.09 11.77 4.02
CA PHE A 159 5.17 11.49 5.48
C PHE A 159 4.23 10.36 5.94
N GLY A 160 3.54 9.69 5.03
CA GLY A 160 2.62 8.60 5.37
C GLY A 160 2.02 7.89 4.15
N ALA A 161 1.29 6.82 4.40
CA ALA A 161 0.63 6.01 3.37
C ALA A 161 -0.87 5.77 3.72
N PRO A 162 -1.75 5.70 2.71
CA PRO A 162 -1.48 5.97 1.31
C PRO A 162 -1.24 7.46 1.05
N THR A 163 -0.43 7.77 0.07
CA THR A 163 -0.32 9.12 -0.51
C THR A 163 -0.48 9.01 -2.03
N TYR A 164 -1.25 9.89 -2.60
CA TYR A 164 -1.48 10.03 -4.03
C TYR A 164 -0.83 11.33 -4.49
N VAL A 165 -0.07 11.29 -5.57
CA VAL A 165 0.59 12.48 -6.14
C VAL A 165 0.11 12.63 -7.58
N ILE A 166 -0.43 13.80 -7.92
CA ILE A 166 -0.96 14.14 -9.23
C ILE A 166 -0.40 15.52 -9.58
N GLU A 167 0.36 15.61 -10.67
CA GLU A 167 0.95 16.89 -11.13
C GLU A 167 1.66 17.67 -10.02
N ASP A 168 2.46 16.96 -9.19
CA ASP A 168 3.18 17.50 -8.03
C ASP A 168 2.31 17.90 -6.81
N GLU A 169 1.00 17.76 -6.89
CA GLU A 169 0.10 17.95 -5.74
C GLU A 169 -0.09 16.65 -4.97
N MET A 170 0.07 16.70 -3.63
CA MET A 170 0.04 15.54 -2.75
C MET A 170 -1.28 15.44 -1.97
N TYR A 171 -1.89 14.27 -1.99
CA TYR A 171 -3.10 13.92 -1.24
C TYR A 171 -2.79 12.78 -0.28
N TRP A 172 -2.68 13.06 1.00
CA TRP A 172 -2.39 12.05 2.00
C TRP A 172 -3.66 11.52 2.66
N GLY A 173 -3.82 10.20 2.63
CA GLY A 173 -4.91 9.48 3.29
C GLY A 173 -6.02 9.04 2.33
N GLN A 174 -6.66 7.92 2.66
CA GLN A 174 -7.78 7.39 1.89
C GLN A 174 -9.02 8.32 1.93
N ASP A 175 -9.11 9.15 2.93
CA ASP A 175 -10.17 10.14 3.14
C ASP A 175 -10.00 11.40 2.28
N ARG A 176 -8.91 11.49 1.49
CA ARG A 176 -8.67 12.54 0.48
C ARG A 176 -9.03 12.11 -0.94
N LEU A 177 -9.55 10.91 -1.13
CA LEU A 177 -9.88 10.39 -2.46
C LEU A 177 -10.95 11.21 -3.20
N ASP A 178 -11.80 11.95 -2.51
CA ASP A 178 -12.74 12.89 -3.15
C ASP A 178 -12.02 14.07 -3.84
N PHE A 179 -10.93 14.55 -3.24
CA PHE A 179 -10.09 15.58 -3.88
C PHE A 179 -9.33 15.01 -5.06
N VAL A 180 -8.79 13.78 -4.94
CA VAL A 180 -8.15 13.05 -6.06
C VAL A 180 -9.12 12.92 -7.23
N ALA A 181 -10.36 12.49 -6.98
CA ALA A 181 -11.37 12.37 -8.01
C ALA A 181 -11.67 13.70 -8.72
N ARG A 182 -11.81 14.79 -7.95
CA ARG A 182 -12.04 16.14 -8.50
C ARG A 182 -10.85 16.65 -9.31
N HIS A 183 -9.62 16.35 -8.88
CA HIS A 183 -8.41 16.74 -9.60
C HIS A 183 -8.36 16.05 -10.97
N LEU A 184 -8.60 14.75 -11.00
CA LEU A 184 -8.54 13.94 -12.24
C LEU A 184 -9.69 14.22 -13.22
N GLN A 185 -10.72 14.96 -12.82
CA GLN A 185 -11.85 15.36 -13.68
C GLN A 185 -11.69 16.75 -14.31
N ARG A 186 -10.58 17.45 -14.01
CA ARG A 186 -10.25 18.75 -14.61
C ARG A 186 -9.63 18.58 -15.98
#